data_33daeb86ba4b61e887416ddce4b835ed
#
_entry.id   33daeb86ba4b61e887416ddce4b835ed
#
_cell.length_a   1.000
_cell.length_b   1.000
_cell.length_c   1.000
_cell.angle_alpha   90.00
_cell.angle_beta   90.00
_cell.angle_gamma   90.00
#
_symmetry.space_group_name_H-M   'P 1'
#
loop_
_entity.id
_entity.type
_entity.pdbx_description
1 polymer ?
#
loop_
_entity_poly.entity_id
_entity_poly.type
_entity_poly.pdbx_seq_one_letter_code
_entity_poly.pdbx_strand_id
1 'polypeptide(L)'
;MSHPESKPVKTDDDAPYELIYWPTIPGRGEFVRLLFEEAGVPYSDVAQDTEKGFAAVQSLTATDNIGDDNNPPALAPPALRHGDLLISQTPNIMLYLAPRIGLAPKGGNGLYHLNGIVLTIFDGLVNEIHDTHHPIAISLYYDDQKEESKKKSKYFIKDRLPKYFTYMQRVLDAKTSGEGPWLYGDSLTYADLVLFQVSNTLKMLSYFHCIDKFLGRRWNQVCVSQVYRGIETVWQIRWCVQTVRCCQGEAKYQQISPE
;
A
#
# COMPACT_ATOMS: atom_id res chain seq x y z
N MET A 1 16.68 29.05 20.11
CA MET A 1 15.23 28.84 19.89
C MET A 1 14.90 27.44 20.39
N SER A 2 14.24 27.33 21.53
CA SER A 2 13.79 26.05 22.07
C SER A 2 12.62 25.56 21.21
N HIS A 3 12.75 24.37 20.61
CA HIS A 3 11.61 23.70 19.99
C HIS A 3 10.53 23.49 21.06
N PRO A 4 9.26 23.78 20.78
CA PRO A 4 8.19 23.42 21.69
C PRO A 4 8.21 21.90 21.85
N GLU A 5 8.32 21.42 23.10
CA GLU A 5 8.12 20.01 23.41
C GLU A 5 6.70 19.64 22.99
N SER A 6 6.59 18.76 21.98
CA SER A 6 5.31 18.15 21.64
C SER A 6 4.81 17.37 22.84
N LYS A 7 3.61 17.69 23.33
CA LYS A 7 2.97 16.89 24.37
C LYS A 7 2.90 15.43 23.87
N PRO A 8 3.28 14.44 24.68
CA PRO A 8 3.12 13.05 24.29
C PRO A 8 1.64 12.77 24.03
N VAL A 9 1.32 12.41 22.80
CA VAL A 9 -0.01 11.91 22.44
C VAL A 9 -0.22 10.64 23.25
N LYS A 10 -1.27 10.57 24.07
CA LYS A 10 -1.65 9.35 24.76
C LYS A 10 -2.19 8.39 23.72
N THR A 11 -1.36 7.48 23.26
CA THR A 11 -1.81 6.27 22.58
C THR A 11 -2.21 5.29 23.70
N ASP A 12 -3.48 5.05 23.86
CA ASP A 12 -3.97 3.88 24.55
C ASP A 12 -3.70 2.71 23.59
N ASP A 13 -2.76 1.82 23.91
CA ASP A 13 -2.41 0.68 23.05
C ASP A 13 -3.61 -0.26 22.81
N ASP A 14 -4.65 -0.15 23.64
CA ASP A 14 -5.92 -0.88 23.53
C ASP A 14 -6.99 -0.12 22.69
N ALA A 15 -6.70 1.08 22.22
CA ALA A 15 -7.65 1.85 21.40
C ALA A 15 -7.94 1.16 20.06
N PRO A 16 -9.16 1.24 19.56
CA PRO A 16 -9.49 0.65 18.26
C PRO A 16 -8.78 1.36 17.11
N TYR A 17 -8.39 0.58 16.12
CA TYR A 17 -7.87 1.09 14.86
C TYR A 17 -8.99 1.47 13.90
N GLU A 18 -8.88 2.62 13.23
CA GLU A 18 -9.77 3.05 12.16
C GLU A 18 -8.96 3.45 10.94
N LEU A 19 -9.19 2.77 9.82
CA LEU A 19 -8.59 3.10 8.53
C LEU A 19 -9.51 4.04 7.75
N ILE A 20 -8.98 5.20 7.37
CA ILE A 20 -9.68 6.20 6.55
C ILE A 20 -9.11 6.15 5.14
N TYR A 21 -9.92 5.67 4.20
CA TYR A 21 -9.57 5.61 2.78
C TYR A 21 -10.81 5.72 1.89
N TRP A 22 -10.59 5.96 0.60
CA TRP A 22 -11.66 6.03 -0.38
C TRP A 22 -12.44 4.73 -0.45
N PRO A 23 -13.79 4.77 -0.42
CA PRO A 23 -14.61 3.61 -0.72
C PRO A 23 -14.47 3.20 -2.19
N THR A 24 -14.84 1.97 -2.50
CA THR A 24 -14.89 1.37 -3.85
C THR A 24 -13.56 1.09 -4.53
N ILE A 25 -12.43 1.59 -4.02
CA ILE A 25 -11.09 1.33 -4.60
C ILE A 25 -10.16 0.70 -3.57
N PRO A 26 -9.35 -0.31 -3.95
CA PRO A 26 -8.32 -0.87 -3.08
C PRO A 26 -7.18 0.13 -2.84
N GLY A 27 -6.58 0.65 -3.89
CA GLY A 27 -5.55 1.69 -3.90
C GLY A 27 -4.48 1.55 -2.82
N ARG A 28 -4.06 2.68 -2.25
CA ARG A 28 -3.05 2.69 -1.18
C ARG A 28 -3.59 2.22 0.17
N GLY A 29 -4.91 2.21 0.38
CA GLY A 29 -5.54 1.66 1.57
C GLY A 29 -5.33 0.15 1.71
N GLU A 30 -5.23 -0.57 0.58
CA GLU A 30 -5.09 -2.01 0.57
C GLU A 30 -3.81 -2.51 1.25
N PHE A 31 -2.72 -1.76 1.16
CA PHE A 31 -1.49 -2.10 1.88
C PHE A 31 -1.70 -2.14 3.40
N VAL A 32 -2.52 -1.24 3.94
CA VAL A 32 -2.83 -1.19 5.38
C VAL A 32 -3.81 -2.29 5.77
N ARG A 33 -4.83 -2.55 4.93
CA ARG A 33 -5.78 -3.67 5.14
C ARG A 33 -5.04 -5.00 5.25
N LEU A 34 -4.10 -5.26 4.35
CA LEU A 34 -3.30 -6.48 4.34
C LEU A 34 -2.56 -6.72 5.67
N LEU A 35 -2.06 -5.67 6.32
CA LEU A 35 -1.40 -5.81 7.60
C LEU A 35 -2.38 -6.27 8.70
N PHE A 36 -3.54 -5.66 8.77
CA PHE A 36 -4.55 -6.02 9.77
C PHE A 36 -5.08 -7.44 9.57
N GLU A 37 -5.37 -7.79 8.33
CA GLU A 37 -5.90 -9.11 7.99
C GLU A 37 -4.86 -10.22 8.24
N GLU A 38 -3.60 -10.02 7.86
CA GLU A 38 -2.52 -10.97 8.11
C GLU A 38 -2.27 -11.18 9.61
N ALA A 39 -2.30 -10.09 10.37
CA ALA A 39 -2.10 -10.16 11.82
C ALA A 39 -3.34 -10.62 12.60
N GLY A 40 -4.51 -10.71 11.95
CA GLY A 40 -5.77 -11.02 12.62
C GLY A 40 -6.20 -9.95 13.63
N VAL A 41 -5.77 -8.70 13.44
CA VAL A 41 -6.09 -7.60 14.36
C VAL A 41 -7.37 -6.90 13.88
N PRO A 42 -8.38 -6.74 14.76
CA PRO A 42 -9.62 -6.06 14.38
C PRO A 42 -9.40 -4.58 14.13
N TYR A 43 -10.07 -4.04 13.12
CA TYR A 43 -10.06 -2.63 12.76
C TYR A 43 -11.40 -2.21 12.14
N SER A 44 -11.67 -0.91 12.15
CA SER A 44 -12.77 -0.30 11.42
C SER A 44 -12.24 0.27 10.10
N ASP A 45 -12.90 -0.05 8.98
CA ASP A 45 -12.59 0.52 7.68
C ASP A 45 -13.77 1.40 7.23
N VAL A 46 -13.58 2.72 7.23
CA VAL A 46 -14.66 3.65 6.85
C VAL A 46 -15.13 3.46 5.40
N ALA A 47 -14.28 2.86 4.55
CA ALA A 47 -14.60 2.58 3.16
C ALA A 47 -15.67 1.48 2.98
N GLN A 48 -16.02 0.74 4.03
CA GLN A 48 -17.11 -0.26 3.99
C GLN A 48 -18.51 0.38 3.92
N ASP A 49 -18.64 1.61 4.41
CA ASP A 49 -19.84 2.44 4.24
C ASP A 49 -19.50 3.55 3.24
N THR A 50 -20.11 3.51 2.06
CA THR A 50 -19.76 4.41 0.96
C THR A 50 -19.95 5.88 1.31
N GLU A 51 -21.08 6.25 1.94
CA GLU A 51 -21.38 7.64 2.29
C GLU A 51 -20.46 8.14 3.38
N LYS A 52 -20.30 7.36 4.45
CA LYS A 52 -19.38 7.70 5.55
C LYS A 52 -17.93 7.76 5.10
N GLY A 53 -17.53 6.83 4.23
CA GLY A 53 -16.17 6.79 3.68
C GLY A 53 -15.84 8.03 2.87
N PHE A 54 -16.72 8.45 1.97
CA PHE A 54 -16.53 9.70 1.23
C PHE A 54 -16.49 10.91 2.16
N ALA A 55 -17.45 11.02 3.10
CA ALA A 55 -17.50 12.13 4.06
C ALA A 55 -16.23 12.19 4.93
N ALA A 56 -15.74 11.04 5.42
CA ALA A 56 -14.52 10.97 6.22
C ALA A 56 -13.28 11.44 5.44
N VAL A 57 -13.14 11.01 4.18
CA VAL A 57 -12.00 11.43 3.35
C VAL A 57 -12.10 12.89 2.97
N GLN A 58 -13.29 13.40 2.63
CA GLN A 58 -13.51 14.82 2.35
C GLN A 58 -13.16 15.69 3.55
N SER A 59 -13.62 15.31 4.75
CA SER A 59 -13.26 16.01 5.98
C SER A 59 -11.76 15.96 6.27
N LEU A 60 -11.12 14.80 6.05
CA LEU A 60 -9.67 14.64 6.25
C LEU A 60 -8.85 15.58 5.36
N THR A 61 -9.28 15.75 4.10
CA THR A 61 -8.53 16.46 3.05
C THR A 61 -9.08 17.86 2.76
N ALA A 62 -10.03 18.35 3.56
CA ALA A 62 -10.61 19.68 3.40
C ALA A 62 -9.53 20.76 3.46
N THR A 63 -9.64 21.77 2.61
CA THR A 63 -8.62 22.84 2.49
C THR A 63 -8.53 23.74 3.73
N ASP A 64 -9.56 23.76 4.53
CA ASP A 64 -9.64 24.46 5.83
C ASP A 64 -9.28 23.56 7.02
N ASN A 65 -9.00 22.27 6.79
CA ASN A 65 -8.51 21.36 7.83
C ASN A 65 -7.05 21.70 8.18
N ILE A 66 -6.86 22.31 9.34
CA ILE A 66 -5.54 22.67 9.87
C ILE A 66 -4.98 21.61 10.84
N GLY A 67 -5.68 20.49 11.02
CA GLY A 67 -5.38 19.48 12.03
C GLY A 67 -6.00 19.83 13.39
N ASP A 68 -5.46 19.22 14.44
CA ASP A 68 -5.87 19.50 15.83
C ASP A 68 -4.62 19.69 16.72
N ASP A 69 -4.82 19.84 18.04
CA ASP A 69 -3.71 20.07 18.99
C ASP A 69 -2.65 18.95 19.00
N ASN A 70 -2.99 17.76 18.52
CA ASN A 70 -2.15 16.56 18.56
C ASN A 70 -1.73 16.10 17.17
N ASN A 71 -2.48 16.45 16.13
CA ASN A 71 -2.33 15.89 14.80
C ASN A 71 -2.20 16.97 13.73
N PRO A 72 -1.14 16.95 12.90
CA PRO A 72 -1.07 17.83 11.73
C PRO A 72 -2.12 17.46 10.69
N PRO A 73 -2.51 18.38 9.80
CA PRO A 73 -3.43 18.08 8.72
C PRO A 73 -2.85 17.04 7.76
N ALA A 74 -3.69 16.14 7.26
CA ALA A 74 -3.33 15.16 6.25
C ALA A 74 -3.65 15.68 4.86
N LEU A 75 -2.71 15.58 3.93
CA LEU A 75 -2.90 16.01 2.54
C LEU A 75 -3.80 15.05 1.77
N ALA A 76 -3.66 13.75 2.02
CA ALA A 76 -4.31 12.69 1.25
C ALA A 76 -4.50 11.42 2.09
N PRO A 77 -5.52 10.60 1.78
CA PRO A 77 -5.65 9.27 2.37
C PRO A 77 -4.60 8.28 1.78
N PRO A 78 -4.29 7.17 2.47
CA PRO A 78 -4.90 6.72 3.71
C PRO A 78 -4.43 7.50 4.93
N ALA A 79 -5.29 7.55 5.95
CA ALA A 79 -4.92 7.87 7.30
C ALA A 79 -5.35 6.73 8.24
N LEU A 80 -4.59 6.53 9.31
CA LEU A 80 -4.90 5.60 10.38
C LEU A 80 -5.16 6.38 11.66
N ARG A 81 -6.33 6.18 12.26
CA ARG A 81 -6.64 6.66 13.60
C ARG A 81 -6.39 5.56 14.61
N HIS A 82 -5.74 5.88 15.70
CA HIS A 82 -5.52 5.00 16.84
C HIS A 82 -5.65 5.83 18.13
N GLY A 83 -6.81 5.76 18.78
CA GLY A 83 -7.16 6.70 19.84
C GLY A 83 -7.16 8.15 19.33
N ASP A 84 -6.41 9.00 20.02
CA ASP A 84 -6.25 10.42 19.67
C ASP A 84 -5.20 10.67 18.56
N LEU A 85 -4.44 9.65 18.18
CA LEU A 85 -3.40 9.75 17.16
C LEU A 85 -3.97 9.55 15.77
N LEU A 86 -3.66 10.47 14.85
CA LEU A 86 -3.94 10.34 13.43
C LEU A 86 -2.63 10.30 12.63
N ILE A 87 -2.39 9.23 11.91
CA ILE A 87 -1.18 9.01 11.12
C ILE A 87 -1.54 9.00 9.63
N SER A 88 -0.85 9.79 8.84
CA SER A 88 -0.96 9.81 7.39
C SER A 88 0.29 9.23 6.72
N GLN A 89 0.24 9.05 5.40
CA GLN A 89 1.25 8.42 4.54
C GLN A 89 1.36 6.90 4.72
N THR A 90 1.04 6.16 3.67
CA THR A 90 1.00 4.68 3.70
C THR A 90 2.27 4.05 4.33
N PRO A 91 3.50 4.39 3.91
CA PRO A 91 4.69 3.80 4.53
C PRO A 91 4.85 4.17 6.01
N ASN A 92 4.45 5.37 6.41
CA ASN A 92 4.50 5.82 7.80
C ASN A 92 3.47 5.08 8.68
N ILE A 93 2.27 4.88 8.16
CA ILE A 93 1.24 4.06 8.82
C ILE A 93 1.76 2.63 9.03
N MET A 94 2.38 2.04 8.02
CA MET A 94 2.92 0.69 8.08
C MET A 94 4.09 0.58 9.07
N LEU A 95 4.99 1.57 9.08
CA LEU A 95 6.10 1.64 10.05
C LEU A 95 5.59 1.74 11.48
N TYR A 96 4.51 2.46 11.72
CA TYR A 96 3.88 2.57 13.04
C TYR A 96 3.19 1.27 13.45
N LEU A 97 2.43 0.68 12.52
CA LEU A 97 1.54 -0.43 12.79
C LEU A 97 2.29 -1.77 12.89
N ALA A 98 3.17 -2.08 11.93
CA ALA A 98 3.77 -3.40 11.79
C ALA A 98 4.51 -3.91 13.03
N PRO A 99 5.31 -3.11 13.78
CA PRO A 99 5.94 -3.59 15.02
C PRO A 99 4.93 -3.89 16.13
N ARG A 100 3.77 -3.21 16.14
CA ARG A 100 2.71 -3.37 17.14
C ARG A 100 1.94 -4.66 16.94
N ILE A 101 1.74 -5.05 15.70
CA ILE A 101 0.96 -6.24 15.33
C ILE A 101 1.82 -7.45 14.95
N GLY A 102 3.14 -7.40 15.23
CA GLY A 102 4.04 -8.55 15.06
C GLY A 102 4.57 -8.76 13.63
N LEU A 103 4.41 -7.81 12.72
CA LEU A 103 4.85 -7.89 11.31
C LEU A 103 6.17 -7.13 11.04
N ALA A 104 6.88 -6.73 12.07
CA ALA A 104 8.22 -6.15 11.99
C ALA A 104 8.96 -6.28 13.34
N PRO A 105 10.29 -6.15 13.36
CA PRO A 105 11.04 -6.01 14.61
C PRO A 105 10.52 -4.81 15.41
N LYS A 106 10.41 -4.97 16.73
CA LYS A 106 9.91 -3.91 17.64
C LYS A 106 10.83 -2.70 17.76
N GLY A 107 12.01 -2.75 17.17
CA GLY A 107 12.99 -1.64 17.18
C GLY A 107 14.37 -2.07 16.68
N GLY A 108 15.35 -1.20 16.89
CA GLY A 108 16.73 -1.42 16.47
C GLY A 108 16.95 -1.20 14.97
N ASN A 109 18.18 -1.51 14.51
CA ASN A 109 18.58 -1.28 13.13
C ASN A 109 17.75 -2.06 12.10
N GLY A 110 17.25 -3.24 12.51
CA GLY A 110 16.42 -4.09 11.65
C GLY A 110 15.15 -3.39 11.16
N LEU A 111 14.51 -2.60 12.01
CA LEU A 111 13.33 -1.84 11.63
C LEU A 111 13.63 -0.82 10.52
N TYR A 112 14.77 -0.13 10.61
CA TYR A 112 15.16 0.88 9.60
C TYR A 112 15.60 0.23 8.29
N HIS A 113 16.29 -0.91 8.34
CA HIS A 113 16.65 -1.66 7.12
C HIS A 113 15.40 -2.14 6.39
N LEU A 114 14.46 -2.73 7.13
CA LEU A 114 13.19 -3.18 6.59
C LEU A 114 12.38 -2.01 6.00
N ASN A 115 12.29 -0.90 6.72
CA ASN A 115 11.63 0.31 6.22
C ASN A 115 12.30 0.87 4.97
N GLY A 116 13.62 0.79 4.85
CA GLY A 116 14.36 1.17 3.65
C GLY A 116 13.96 0.36 2.42
N ILE A 117 13.74 -0.96 2.57
CA ILE A 117 13.21 -1.82 1.50
C ILE A 117 11.80 -1.35 1.11
N VAL A 118 10.94 -1.13 2.08
CA VAL A 118 9.55 -0.68 1.86
C VAL A 118 9.49 0.67 1.16
N LEU A 119 10.28 1.65 1.61
CA LEU A 119 10.37 2.96 0.95
C LEU A 119 10.87 2.84 -0.49
N THR A 120 11.85 1.97 -0.76
CA THR A 120 12.32 1.71 -2.13
C THR A 120 11.19 1.19 -3.03
N ILE A 121 10.32 0.32 -2.49
CA ILE A 121 9.17 -0.18 -3.24
C ILE A 121 8.14 0.94 -3.46
N PHE A 122 7.82 1.73 -2.43
CA PHE A 122 6.81 2.80 -2.53
C PHE A 122 7.25 3.96 -3.41
N ASP A 123 8.43 4.53 -3.15
CA ASP A 123 8.93 5.72 -3.87
C ASP A 123 9.27 5.40 -5.32
N GLY A 124 9.68 4.17 -5.57
CA GLY A 124 9.99 3.70 -6.90
C GLY A 124 8.83 2.96 -7.55
N LEU A 125 8.70 1.67 -7.24
CA LEU A 125 7.86 0.75 -8.00
C LEU A 125 6.37 1.12 -7.93
N VAL A 126 5.82 1.41 -6.74
CA VAL A 126 4.40 1.77 -6.57
C VAL A 126 4.07 3.06 -7.30
N ASN A 127 4.91 4.09 -7.16
CA ASN A 127 4.69 5.37 -7.83
C ASN A 127 4.81 5.23 -9.34
N GLU A 128 5.82 4.52 -9.84
CA GLU A 128 5.98 4.35 -11.29
C GLU A 128 4.86 3.52 -11.90
N ILE A 129 4.31 2.52 -11.19
CA ILE A 129 3.10 1.80 -11.62
C ILE A 129 1.92 2.76 -11.73
N HIS A 130 1.66 3.54 -10.68
CA HIS A 130 0.59 4.54 -10.65
C HIS A 130 0.72 5.52 -11.83
N ASP A 131 1.91 6.02 -12.07
CA ASP A 131 2.21 6.95 -13.15
C ASP A 131 2.06 6.36 -14.55
N THR A 132 2.05 5.03 -14.71
CA THR A 132 1.70 4.42 -16.01
C THR A 132 0.23 4.60 -16.34
N HIS A 133 -0.65 4.77 -15.36
CA HIS A 133 -2.07 5.02 -15.54
C HIS A 133 -2.41 6.51 -15.63
N HIS A 134 -1.64 7.36 -14.97
CA HIS A 134 -1.82 8.80 -14.92
C HIS A 134 -0.55 9.53 -15.41
N PRO A 135 -0.12 9.30 -16.67
CA PRO A 135 1.16 9.85 -17.15
C PRO A 135 1.17 11.36 -17.37
N ILE A 136 0.02 11.98 -17.55
CA ILE A 136 -0.11 13.43 -17.77
C ILE A 136 -0.56 14.10 -16.46
N ALA A 137 -1.70 13.67 -15.89
CA ALA A 137 -2.25 14.27 -14.69
C ALA A 137 -3.14 13.26 -13.93
N ILE A 138 -3.09 13.33 -12.59
CA ILE A 138 -3.92 12.48 -11.71
C ILE A 138 -5.41 12.84 -11.85
N SER A 139 -5.73 14.09 -12.17
CA SER A 139 -7.10 14.57 -12.38
C SER A 139 -7.76 14.09 -13.66
N LEU A 140 -7.00 13.56 -14.62
CA LEU A 140 -7.52 12.99 -15.86
C LEU A 140 -7.89 11.51 -15.68
N TYR A 141 -8.97 11.09 -16.33
CA TYR A 141 -9.28 9.67 -16.43
C TYR A 141 -8.26 8.93 -17.29
N TYR A 142 -8.15 7.62 -17.06
CA TYR A 142 -7.27 6.77 -17.87
C TYR A 142 -7.56 6.88 -19.39
N ASP A 143 -8.84 6.93 -19.76
CA ASP A 143 -9.24 7.01 -21.17
C ASP A 143 -8.79 8.31 -21.84
N ASP A 144 -8.66 9.41 -21.09
CA ASP A 144 -8.21 10.72 -21.61
C ASP A 144 -6.70 10.77 -21.87
N GLN A 145 -5.93 9.81 -21.35
CA GLN A 145 -4.46 9.75 -21.44
C GLN A 145 -3.94 8.35 -21.81
N LYS A 146 -4.76 7.57 -22.50
CA LYS A 146 -4.49 6.16 -22.80
C LYS A 146 -3.28 5.94 -23.71
N GLU A 147 -3.06 6.81 -24.68
CA GLU A 147 -1.92 6.69 -25.59
C GLU A 147 -0.60 7.02 -24.88
N GLU A 148 -0.58 8.03 -24.03
CA GLU A 148 0.56 8.38 -23.18
C GLU A 148 0.83 7.26 -22.14
N SER A 149 -0.23 6.68 -21.58
CA SER A 149 -0.15 5.53 -20.68
C SER A 149 0.53 4.34 -21.37
N LYS A 150 0.12 3.97 -22.57
CA LYS A 150 0.76 2.90 -23.37
C LYS A 150 2.23 3.21 -23.64
N LYS A 151 2.54 4.45 -23.99
CA LYS A 151 3.92 4.88 -24.25
C LYS A 151 4.78 4.78 -22.99
N LYS A 152 4.29 5.29 -21.84
CA LYS A 152 5.00 5.23 -20.55
C LYS A 152 5.18 3.79 -20.07
N SER A 153 4.14 2.96 -20.16
CA SER A 153 4.16 1.55 -19.79
C SER A 153 5.23 0.76 -20.55
N LYS A 154 5.41 1.06 -21.85
CA LYS A 154 6.46 0.40 -22.64
C LYS A 154 7.86 0.61 -22.06
N TYR A 155 8.19 1.83 -21.66
CA TYR A 155 9.50 2.15 -21.06
C TYR A 155 9.60 1.62 -19.63
N PHE A 156 8.52 1.71 -18.86
CA PHE A 156 8.47 1.13 -17.52
C PHE A 156 8.78 -0.38 -17.55
N ILE A 157 8.10 -1.13 -18.41
CA ILE A 157 8.31 -2.59 -18.56
C ILE A 157 9.72 -2.90 -19.04
N LYS A 158 10.23 -2.14 -20.00
CA LYS A 158 11.54 -2.40 -20.62
C LYS A 158 12.71 -2.07 -19.70
N ASP A 159 12.66 -0.91 -19.06
CA ASP A 159 13.85 -0.29 -18.45
C ASP A 159 13.77 -0.25 -16.91
N ARG A 160 12.56 -0.12 -16.34
CA ARG A 160 12.38 0.09 -14.91
C ARG A 160 12.04 -1.19 -14.16
N LEU A 161 11.03 -1.92 -14.63
CA LEU A 161 10.56 -3.13 -13.98
C LEU A 161 11.67 -4.19 -13.78
N PRO A 162 12.55 -4.49 -14.77
CA PRO A 162 13.66 -5.39 -14.59
C PRO A 162 14.65 -4.95 -13.50
N LYS A 163 14.87 -3.64 -13.38
CA LYS A 163 15.76 -3.06 -12.37
C LYS A 163 15.23 -3.30 -10.95
N TYR A 164 13.92 -3.11 -10.73
CA TYR A 164 13.30 -3.38 -9.44
C TYR A 164 13.33 -4.85 -9.09
N PHE A 165 13.02 -5.72 -10.03
CA PHE A 165 13.08 -7.15 -9.78
C PHE A 165 14.49 -7.68 -9.51
N THR A 166 15.49 -7.17 -10.22
CA THR A 166 16.89 -7.48 -9.93
C THR A 166 17.29 -7.00 -8.53
N TYR A 167 16.79 -5.83 -8.11
CA TYR A 167 17.02 -5.36 -6.74
C TYR A 167 16.34 -6.26 -5.70
N MET A 168 15.08 -6.63 -5.89
CA MET A 168 14.37 -7.53 -4.97
C MET A 168 15.03 -8.91 -4.89
N GLN A 169 15.53 -9.44 -6.02
CA GLN A 169 16.29 -10.69 -6.00
C GLN A 169 17.57 -10.58 -5.17
N ARG A 170 18.29 -9.47 -5.29
CA ARG A 170 19.48 -9.20 -4.46
C ARG A 170 19.15 -9.07 -2.97
N VAL A 171 17.99 -8.52 -2.64
CA VAL A 171 17.50 -8.46 -1.26
C VAL A 171 17.24 -9.87 -0.73
N LEU A 172 16.56 -10.71 -1.51
CA LEU A 172 16.29 -12.11 -1.15
C LEU A 172 17.54 -12.98 -1.06
N ASP A 173 18.58 -12.68 -1.84
CA ASP A 173 19.85 -13.40 -1.81
C ASP A 173 20.80 -12.88 -0.71
N ALA A 174 20.45 -11.79 -0.04
CA ALA A 174 21.27 -11.22 1.02
C ALA A 174 21.15 -12.03 2.32
N LYS A 175 22.22 -12.06 3.12
CA LYS A 175 22.23 -12.74 4.43
C LYS A 175 21.18 -12.17 5.41
N THR A 176 20.78 -10.92 5.23
CA THR A 176 19.73 -10.26 6.04
C THR A 176 18.33 -10.81 5.79
N SER A 177 18.16 -11.56 4.71
CA SER A 177 16.91 -12.25 4.34
C SER A 177 16.76 -13.61 5.05
N GLY A 178 17.78 -14.08 5.78
CA GLY A 178 17.75 -15.35 6.49
C GLY A 178 17.70 -16.57 5.55
N GLU A 179 17.19 -17.67 6.08
CA GLU A 179 17.05 -18.94 5.33
C GLU A 179 15.70 -19.08 4.62
N GLY A 180 14.77 -18.17 4.91
CA GLY A 180 13.40 -18.20 4.40
C GLY A 180 13.20 -17.44 3.09
N PRO A 181 11.96 -17.41 2.59
CA PRO A 181 11.60 -16.69 1.37
C PRO A 181 11.29 -15.21 1.61
N TRP A 182 11.69 -14.66 2.75
CA TRP A 182 11.28 -13.34 3.20
C TRP A 182 12.28 -12.27 2.76
N LEU A 183 11.80 -11.04 2.55
CA LEU A 183 12.66 -9.91 2.19
C LEU A 183 13.59 -9.50 3.32
N TYR A 184 13.26 -9.82 4.57
CA TYR A 184 14.09 -9.48 5.72
C TYR A 184 13.81 -10.40 6.91
N GLY A 185 14.87 -11.01 7.46
CA GLY A 185 14.77 -11.92 8.61
C GLY A 185 14.16 -13.28 8.28
N ASP A 186 13.77 -14.01 9.31
CA ASP A 186 13.35 -15.41 9.20
C ASP A 186 11.82 -15.60 9.25
N SER A 187 11.06 -14.52 9.15
CA SER A 187 9.59 -14.55 9.21
C SER A 187 8.98 -13.49 8.30
N LEU A 188 7.69 -13.69 7.97
CA LEU A 188 6.92 -12.75 7.17
C LEU A 188 6.90 -11.37 7.85
N THR A 189 7.13 -10.34 7.05
CA THR A 189 7.11 -8.94 7.46
C THR A 189 6.17 -8.11 6.59
N TYR A 190 5.92 -6.87 6.99
CA TYR A 190 5.10 -5.96 6.19
C TYR A 190 5.73 -5.63 4.81
N ALA A 191 7.05 -5.80 4.63
CA ALA A 191 7.68 -5.64 3.31
C ALA A 191 7.24 -6.71 2.33
N ASP A 192 7.05 -7.94 2.80
CA ASP A 192 6.57 -9.06 1.99
C ASP A 192 5.13 -8.82 1.54
N LEU A 193 4.29 -8.29 2.43
CA LEU A 193 2.90 -7.91 2.11
C LEU A 193 2.84 -6.76 1.10
N VAL A 194 3.76 -5.79 1.20
CA VAL A 194 3.89 -4.71 0.21
C VAL A 194 4.25 -5.29 -1.15
N LEU A 195 5.25 -6.16 -1.22
CA LEU A 195 5.66 -6.78 -2.47
C LEU A 195 4.56 -7.67 -3.06
N PHE A 196 3.83 -8.38 -2.20
CA PHE A 196 2.65 -9.16 -2.59
C PHE A 196 1.60 -8.27 -3.28
N GLN A 197 1.19 -7.16 -2.65
CA GLN A 197 0.18 -6.26 -3.21
C GLN A 197 0.63 -5.62 -4.52
N VAL A 198 1.88 -5.22 -4.63
CA VAL A 198 2.46 -4.70 -5.87
C VAL A 198 2.43 -5.74 -6.97
N SER A 199 2.80 -6.99 -6.64
CA SER A 199 2.78 -8.09 -7.59
C SER A 199 1.37 -8.37 -8.10
N ASN A 200 0.35 -8.31 -7.22
CA ASN A 200 -1.05 -8.43 -7.61
C ASN A 200 -1.50 -7.29 -8.53
N THR A 201 -1.12 -6.06 -8.21
CA THR A 201 -1.41 -4.91 -9.06
C THR A 201 -0.81 -5.08 -10.46
N LEU A 202 0.45 -5.49 -10.54
CA LEU A 202 1.11 -5.78 -11.82
C LEU A 202 0.39 -6.91 -12.58
N LYS A 203 -0.11 -7.93 -11.89
CA LYS A 203 -0.92 -9.00 -12.46
C LYS A 203 -2.15 -8.46 -13.14
N MET A 204 -2.92 -7.67 -12.49
CA MET A 204 -4.13 -7.08 -13.04
C MET A 204 -3.89 -6.25 -14.29
N LEU A 205 -2.79 -5.52 -14.29
CA LEU A 205 -2.44 -4.61 -15.37
C LEU A 205 -1.95 -5.34 -16.65
N SER A 206 -2.09 -6.68 -16.70
CA SER A 206 -1.65 -7.51 -17.85
C SER A 206 -0.16 -7.39 -18.20
N TYR A 207 0.67 -6.92 -17.28
CA TYR A 207 2.13 -6.86 -17.44
C TYR A 207 2.81 -8.24 -17.33
N PHE A 208 2.04 -9.30 -17.14
CA PHE A 208 2.51 -10.63 -16.77
C PHE A 208 3.43 -11.30 -17.78
N HIS A 209 3.17 -11.14 -19.07
CA HIS A 209 3.98 -11.83 -20.09
C HIS A 209 5.48 -11.45 -20.03
N CYS A 210 5.80 -10.30 -19.45
CA CYS A 210 7.18 -9.88 -19.24
C CYS A 210 7.74 -10.36 -17.89
N ILE A 211 6.87 -10.49 -16.86
CA ILE A 211 7.27 -10.88 -15.51
C ILE A 211 7.70 -12.36 -15.50
N ASP A 212 6.96 -13.26 -16.13
CA ASP A 212 7.28 -14.68 -16.20
C ASP A 212 8.62 -14.98 -16.86
N LYS A 213 9.02 -14.19 -17.85
CA LYS A 213 10.33 -14.31 -18.50
C LYS A 213 11.50 -13.84 -17.62
N PHE A 214 11.26 -12.86 -16.74
CA PHE A 214 12.30 -12.22 -15.94
C PHE A 214 12.50 -12.86 -14.57
N LEU A 215 11.42 -13.27 -13.92
CA LEU A 215 11.46 -13.74 -12.53
C LEU A 215 11.90 -15.19 -12.37
N GLY A 216 11.96 -15.94 -13.44
CA GLY A 216 12.36 -17.35 -13.40
C GLY A 216 11.55 -18.19 -12.41
N ARG A 217 11.79 -19.51 -12.38
CA ARG A 217 11.04 -20.47 -11.54
C ARG A 217 11.12 -20.20 -10.04
N ARG A 218 12.14 -19.51 -9.56
CA ARG A 218 12.37 -19.25 -8.13
C ARG A 218 11.42 -18.20 -7.56
N TRP A 219 11.11 -17.15 -8.32
CA TRP A 219 10.12 -16.14 -7.92
C TRP A 219 8.69 -16.71 -7.88
N ASN A 220 8.33 -17.52 -8.87
CA ASN A 220 7.05 -18.22 -8.88
C ASN A 220 6.90 -19.24 -7.74
N GLN A 221 8.01 -19.84 -7.28
CA GLN A 221 7.95 -20.79 -6.17
C GLN A 221 8.03 -20.16 -4.78
N VAL A 222 8.74 -19.07 -4.62
CA VAL A 222 9.12 -18.53 -3.31
C VAL A 222 8.22 -17.39 -2.85
N CYS A 223 8.08 -16.31 -3.60
CA CYS A 223 7.24 -15.17 -3.18
C CYS A 223 5.76 -15.35 -3.47
N VAL A 224 5.43 -15.98 -4.60
CA VAL A 224 4.04 -16.09 -5.02
C VAL A 224 3.37 -17.32 -4.43
N SER A 225 4.08 -18.44 -4.28
CA SER A 225 3.43 -19.71 -3.93
C SER A 225 3.31 -19.98 -2.43
N GLN A 226 4.15 -19.40 -1.58
CA GLN A 226 4.07 -19.62 -0.12
C GLN A 226 3.26 -18.52 0.58
N VAL A 227 3.51 -17.25 0.24
CA VAL A 227 2.65 -16.15 0.67
C VAL A 227 1.24 -16.31 0.07
N TYR A 228 1.15 -16.73 -1.20
CA TYR A 228 -0.14 -17.03 -1.85
C TYR A 228 -0.92 -18.16 -1.23
N ARG A 229 -0.31 -19.28 -0.83
CA ARG A 229 -1.07 -20.43 -0.29
C ARG A 229 -1.76 -20.15 1.04
N GLY A 230 -1.21 -19.26 1.87
CA GLY A 230 -1.86 -18.83 3.11
C GLY A 230 -2.96 -17.77 2.88
N ILE A 231 -2.77 -16.91 1.90
CA ILE A 231 -3.61 -15.73 1.64
C ILE A 231 -4.69 -16.02 0.58
N GLU A 232 -4.47 -16.95 -0.36
CA GLU A 232 -5.40 -17.25 -1.46
C GLU A 232 -6.82 -17.60 -1.01
N THR A 233 -6.97 -18.27 0.12
CA THR A 233 -8.28 -18.76 0.57
C THR A 233 -9.20 -17.63 1.07
N VAL A 234 -8.64 -16.55 1.61
CA VAL A 234 -9.41 -15.45 2.18
C VAL A 234 -9.61 -14.31 1.17
N TRP A 235 -8.64 -14.06 0.29
CA TRP A 235 -8.60 -12.89 -0.56
C TRP A 235 -9.16 -13.08 -1.96
N GLN A 236 -9.12 -14.27 -2.54
CA GLN A 236 -9.74 -14.53 -3.85
C GLN A 236 -11.23 -14.23 -3.86
N ILE A 237 -11.94 -14.49 -2.75
CA ILE A 237 -13.38 -14.26 -2.67
C ILE A 237 -13.73 -12.77 -2.58
N ARG A 238 -13.00 -11.99 -1.78
CA ARG A 238 -13.26 -10.54 -1.61
C ARG A 238 -12.85 -9.73 -2.85
N TRP A 239 -11.73 -10.08 -3.43
CA TRP A 239 -11.12 -9.34 -4.53
C TRP A 239 -11.81 -9.55 -5.88
N CYS A 240 -12.23 -10.79 -6.21
CA CYS A 240 -13.03 -11.08 -7.40
C CYS A 240 -14.34 -10.28 -7.42
N VAL A 241 -15.03 -10.15 -6.29
CA VAL A 241 -16.32 -9.45 -6.23
C VAL A 241 -16.16 -7.94 -6.46
N GLN A 242 -15.11 -7.34 -5.93
CA GLN A 242 -14.88 -5.89 -6.00
C GLN A 242 -14.28 -5.45 -7.34
N THR A 243 -13.37 -6.25 -7.90
CA THR A 243 -12.70 -5.97 -9.18
C THR A 243 -13.61 -6.22 -10.37
N VAL A 244 -14.45 -7.26 -10.31
CA VAL A 244 -15.45 -7.53 -11.36
C VAL A 244 -16.44 -6.39 -11.48
N ARG A 245 -16.85 -5.74 -10.38
CA ARG A 245 -17.71 -4.56 -10.41
C ARG A 245 -17.05 -3.34 -11.05
N CYS A 246 -15.77 -3.09 -10.78
CA CYS A 246 -15.01 -2.01 -11.43
C CYS A 246 -14.79 -2.25 -12.93
N CYS A 247 -14.45 -3.49 -13.33
CA CYS A 247 -14.22 -3.82 -14.74
C CYS A 247 -15.49 -3.93 -15.58
N GLN A 248 -16.66 -4.14 -14.95
CA GLN A 248 -17.95 -4.21 -15.63
C GLN A 248 -18.61 -2.84 -15.86
N GLY A 249 -17.96 -1.74 -15.49
CA GLY A 249 -18.47 -0.39 -15.78
C GLY A 249 -19.67 0.04 -14.95
N GLU A 250 -20.00 -0.68 -13.88
CA GLU A 250 -21.14 -0.35 -13.00
C GLU A 250 -20.84 0.75 -11.98
N ALA A 251 -19.59 1.14 -11.80
CA ALA A 251 -19.20 2.27 -10.99
C ALA A 251 -18.92 3.50 -11.87
N LYS A 252 -19.91 4.33 -12.11
CA LYS A 252 -19.71 5.68 -12.64
C LYS A 252 -19.01 6.50 -11.54
N TYR A 253 -17.73 6.81 -11.75
CA TYR A 253 -17.05 7.84 -10.99
C TYR A 253 -17.78 9.18 -11.22
N GLN A 254 -18.53 9.65 -10.24
CA GLN A 254 -18.93 11.05 -10.24
C GLN A 254 -17.72 11.87 -9.79
N GLN A 255 -17.19 12.67 -10.72
CA GLN A 255 -16.28 13.76 -10.37
C GLN A 255 -17.02 14.70 -9.41
N ILE A 256 -16.50 14.83 -8.20
CA ILE A 256 -16.81 15.97 -7.37
C ILE A 256 -15.78 17.02 -7.78
N SER A 257 -16.19 17.97 -8.62
CA SER A 257 -15.40 19.17 -8.91
C SER A 257 -15.21 19.94 -7.62
N PRO A 258 -14.00 20.41 -7.30
CA PRO A 258 -13.85 21.41 -6.26
C PRO A 258 -14.44 22.73 -6.81
N GLU A 259 -15.54 23.17 -6.28
CA GLU A 259 -15.91 24.59 -6.30
C GLU A 259 -15.19 25.33 -5.18
#